data_96c356b7ab7760cdcfb91474b9a13a35
#
_entry.id   96c356b7ab7760cdcfb91474b9a13a35
#
_cell.length_a   1.000
_cell.length_b   1.000
_cell.length_c   1.000
_cell.angle_alpha   90.00
_cell.angle_beta   90.00
_cell.angle_gamma   90.00
#
_symmetry.space_group_name_H-M   'P 1'
#
loop_
_entity.id
_entity.type
_entity.pdbx_description
1 polymer ?
#
loop_
_entity_poly.entity_id
_entity_poly.type
_entity_poly.pdbx_seq_one_letter_code
_entity_poly.pdbx_strand_id
1 'polypeptide(L)'
;MARLLAAFLSGSILAALTPFVAQAQAPAPSGSLPEGPGKEMVQGACTGCHQTNEILRSSGYTREGWKELTSTMIDLSASPAESDQLTEYLATHFPPNDKRQPKLMPGDTHVAFREWKTPTLGQRSRDPVQAMDGSIWWAGQWANLIGRIDPTTGEMKEYALPPNAMPHTVVLDDAGHVWYTGNKNGTVGKLDPNTGKITEFKMPDPKAKDPHTAVFDRKGILFFTLQLSNMIGRLDPATGAIKLVTMKTADARPYGIKVDADGFLWVACNGAPCLVKIGPSTLDLTEVKLPTPGTTVRRLDIAEDGMIWYVNSGKGKIGRYNPKTGEIKEWGSPSGPQSHPYAIAVVDGIVWYNESGQRPDALVRFDPITERFQSWPIPSGGVHAGIIRHMRPTRDGDLLIHQSSTNRIIQVTPSNRAAVR
;
A
#
# COMPACT_ATOMS: atom_id res chain seq x y z
N MET A 1 44.86 -8.97 -58.94
CA MET A 1 45.13 -7.64 -58.38
C MET A 1 43.78 -6.94 -58.17
N ALA A 2 43.32 -6.76 -56.96
CA ALA A 2 42.45 -5.72 -56.46
C ALA A 2 42.07 -6.08 -55.01
N ARG A 3 42.50 -5.27 -54.05
CA ARG A 3 42.20 -5.36 -52.62
C ARG A 3 40.83 -4.74 -52.39
N LEU A 4 39.93 -5.48 -51.74
CA LEU A 4 38.70 -4.93 -51.15
C LEU A 4 38.96 -4.67 -49.66
N LEU A 5 38.85 -3.41 -49.26
CA LEU A 5 38.74 -2.99 -47.84
C LEU A 5 37.34 -3.27 -47.32
N ALA A 6 37.25 -4.01 -46.27
CA ALA A 6 36.01 -4.13 -45.46
C ALA A 6 36.00 -3.06 -44.38
N ALA A 7 35.01 -2.16 -44.44
CA ALA A 7 34.75 -1.18 -43.37
C ALA A 7 33.83 -1.79 -42.31
N PHE A 8 34.32 -1.89 -41.07
CA PHE A 8 33.52 -2.23 -39.90
C PHE A 8 32.72 -0.99 -39.45
N LEU A 9 31.41 -1.05 -39.59
CA LEU A 9 30.49 -0.10 -38.94
C LEU A 9 30.12 -0.65 -37.57
N SER A 10 30.69 -0.05 -36.54
CA SER A 10 30.28 -0.27 -35.14
C SER A 10 29.00 0.53 -34.89
N GLY A 11 27.86 -0.14 -34.92
CA GLY A 11 26.59 0.41 -34.49
C GLY A 11 26.44 0.38 -32.98
N SER A 12 26.56 1.51 -32.34
CA SER A 12 26.21 1.69 -30.92
C SER A 12 24.69 1.67 -30.76
N ILE A 13 24.18 0.61 -30.18
CA ILE A 13 22.76 0.54 -29.77
C ILE A 13 22.60 1.39 -28.49
N LEU A 14 22.11 2.62 -28.65
CA LEU A 14 21.59 3.39 -27.52
C LEU A 14 20.26 2.74 -27.10
N ALA A 15 20.27 2.02 -25.99
CA ALA A 15 19.04 1.61 -25.31
C ALA A 15 18.41 2.87 -24.68
N ALA A 16 17.35 3.37 -25.28
CA ALA A 16 16.54 4.45 -24.70
C ALA A 16 15.84 3.95 -23.43
N LEU A 17 16.36 4.30 -22.27
CA LEU A 17 15.69 4.18 -20.99
C LEU A 17 14.54 5.20 -20.95
N THR A 18 13.32 4.78 -21.21
CA THR A 18 12.13 5.61 -20.97
C THR A 18 11.97 5.87 -19.48
N PRO A 19 11.85 7.13 -19.03
CA PRO A 19 11.70 7.42 -17.62
C PRO A 19 10.33 6.94 -17.09
N PHE A 20 10.37 6.30 -15.94
CA PHE A 20 9.22 5.90 -15.17
C PHE A 20 8.40 7.14 -14.77
N VAL A 21 7.18 7.29 -15.26
CA VAL A 21 6.24 8.31 -14.77
C VAL A 21 5.68 7.82 -13.44
N ALA A 22 6.29 8.29 -12.35
CA ALA A 22 5.75 8.08 -11.01
C ALA A 22 4.51 8.96 -10.80
N GLN A 23 3.55 8.40 -10.08
CA GLN A 23 2.25 8.99 -9.76
C GLN A 23 2.35 10.42 -9.22
N ALA A 24 1.47 11.30 -9.69
CA ALA A 24 1.35 12.67 -9.24
C ALA A 24 0.97 12.75 -7.75
N GLN A 25 1.97 12.89 -6.91
CA GLN A 25 1.88 13.55 -5.61
C GLN A 25 1.98 15.05 -5.84
N ALA A 26 1.42 15.87 -4.91
CA ALA A 26 1.51 17.33 -4.97
C ALA A 26 2.93 17.81 -5.33
N PRO A 27 3.09 18.93 -6.07
CA PRO A 27 4.38 19.37 -6.56
C PRO A 27 5.39 19.45 -5.42
N ALA A 28 6.41 18.63 -5.55
CA ALA A 28 7.49 18.56 -4.60
C ALA A 28 8.39 19.79 -4.73
N PRO A 29 9.05 20.27 -3.69
CA PRO A 29 10.12 21.23 -3.85
C PRO A 29 11.15 20.61 -4.82
N SER A 30 11.36 21.26 -5.95
CA SER A 30 12.45 20.94 -6.86
C SER A 30 13.75 21.34 -6.15
N GLY A 31 14.48 20.36 -5.62
CA GLY A 31 15.71 20.59 -4.90
C GLY A 31 16.72 19.49 -5.20
N SER A 32 17.99 19.85 -5.25
CA SER A 32 19.10 18.92 -5.15
C SER A 32 19.24 18.43 -3.70
N LEU A 33 19.83 17.26 -3.50
CA LEU A 33 20.25 16.82 -2.16
C LEU A 33 21.19 17.88 -1.54
N PRO A 34 21.13 18.11 -0.21
CA PRO A 34 22.03 19.01 0.49
C PRO A 34 23.51 18.71 0.19
N GLU A 35 24.35 19.76 0.11
CA GLU A 35 25.78 19.56 -0.07
C GLU A 35 26.43 19.00 1.19
N GLY A 36 27.38 18.08 1.02
CA GLY A 36 28.13 17.49 2.13
C GLY A 36 28.72 16.12 1.81
N PRO A 37 29.61 15.62 2.67
CA PRO A 37 30.19 14.28 2.54
C PRO A 37 29.10 13.22 2.50
N GLY A 38 29.10 12.33 1.51
CA GLY A 38 28.09 11.28 1.32
C GLY A 38 26.95 11.63 0.35
N LYS A 39 26.83 12.88 -0.13
CA LYS A 39 25.79 13.27 -1.09
C LYS A 39 25.78 12.38 -2.33
N GLU A 40 26.93 12.23 -2.99
CA GLU A 40 27.05 11.42 -4.21
C GLU A 40 26.67 9.96 -3.97
N MET A 41 27.06 9.42 -2.83
CA MET A 41 26.71 8.06 -2.43
C MET A 41 25.19 7.92 -2.24
N VAL A 42 24.55 8.81 -1.50
CA VAL A 42 23.10 8.82 -1.33
C VAL A 42 22.40 9.01 -2.67
N GLN A 43 22.90 9.90 -3.52
CA GLN A 43 22.36 10.08 -4.84
C GLN A 43 22.49 8.80 -5.68
N GLY A 44 23.64 8.16 -5.73
CA GLY A 44 23.87 6.93 -6.48
C GLY A 44 23.07 5.74 -5.95
N ALA A 45 23.12 5.50 -4.63
CA ALA A 45 22.47 4.35 -4.01
C ALA A 45 20.94 4.47 -3.93
N CYS A 46 20.40 5.65 -3.63
CA CYS A 46 18.98 5.80 -3.34
C CYS A 46 18.15 6.19 -4.57
N THR A 47 18.69 6.97 -5.53
CA THR A 47 17.89 7.43 -6.67
C THR A 47 17.64 6.36 -7.73
N GLY A 48 18.28 5.20 -7.62
CA GLY A 48 17.93 4.01 -8.41
C GLY A 48 16.50 3.52 -8.16
N CYS A 49 15.96 3.75 -6.95
CA CYS A 49 14.64 3.33 -6.54
C CYS A 49 13.73 4.48 -6.10
N HIS A 50 14.29 5.59 -5.62
CA HIS A 50 13.57 6.74 -5.09
C HIS A 50 13.78 7.98 -5.94
N GLN A 51 12.75 8.83 -6.00
CA GLN A 51 12.95 10.16 -6.54
C GLN A 51 13.64 11.05 -5.48
N THR A 52 14.48 12.00 -5.91
CA THR A 52 15.18 12.92 -5.00
C THR A 52 14.24 13.61 -4.01
N ASN A 53 13.03 13.98 -4.46
CA ASN A 53 12.03 14.61 -3.60
C ASN A 53 11.49 13.69 -2.49
N GLU A 54 11.52 12.38 -2.68
CA GLU A 54 11.14 11.42 -1.62
C GLU A 54 12.20 11.40 -0.52
N ILE A 55 13.47 11.46 -0.92
CA ILE A 55 14.60 11.57 0.02
C ILE A 55 14.53 12.91 0.77
N LEU A 56 14.34 14.03 0.06
CA LEU A 56 14.24 15.37 0.67
C LEU A 56 13.11 15.52 1.67
N ARG A 57 12.07 14.72 1.55
CA ARG A 57 10.93 14.70 2.48
C ARG A 57 11.07 13.67 3.60
N SER A 58 12.09 12.83 3.52
CA SER A 58 12.37 11.84 4.56
C SER A 58 12.87 12.55 5.82
N SER A 59 12.46 12.06 6.98
CA SER A 59 12.91 12.54 8.30
C SER A 59 12.36 11.61 9.37
N GLY A 60 12.83 11.74 10.60
CA GLY A 60 12.23 11.06 11.75
C GLY A 60 13.09 9.95 12.33
N TYR A 61 14.24 9.64 11.73
CA TYR A 61 15.16 8.63 12.26
C TYR A 61 16.38 9.25 12.92
N THR A 62 16.79 8.63 14.02
CA THR A 62 18.14 8.82 14.58
C THR A 62 19.18 8.22 13.63
N ARG A 63 20.46 8.41 13.93
CA ARG A 63 21.54 7.80 13.16
C ARG A 63 21.42 6.27 13.10
N GLU A 64 21.13 5.64 14.22
CA GLU A 64 20.91 4.18 14.34
C GLU A 64 19.68 3.75 13.53
N GLY A 65 18.60 4.51 13.61
CA GLY A 65 17.38 4.29 12.84
C GLY A 65 17.61 4.38 11.33
N TRP A 66 18.42 5.33 10.86
CA TRP A 66 18.83 5.41 9.47
C TRP A 66 19.66 4.20 9.04
N LYS A 67 20.62 3.77 9.87
CA LYS A 67 21.42 2.58 9.60
C LYS A 67 20.56 1.33 9.48
N GLU A 68 19.64 1.14 10.40
CA GLU A 68 18.69 0.02 10.35
C GLU A 68 17.81 0.09 9.11
N LEU A 69 17.24 1.25 8.79
CA LEU A 69 16.38 1.42 7.63
C LEU A 69 17.11 1.10 6.32
N THR A 70 18.28 1.68 6.10
CA THR A 70 19.06 1.47 4.88
C THR A 70 19.48 0.01 4.70
N SER A 71 19.77 -0.70 5.78
CA SER A 71 20.07 -2.14 5.75
C SER A 71 18.90 -3.02 5.27
N THR A 72 17.67 -2.48 5.24
CA THR A 72 16.50 -3.17 4.66
C THR A 72 16.36 -2.95 3.15
N MET A 73 17.13 -2.01 2.58
CA MET A 73 17.03 -1.59 1.18
C MET A 73 18.22 -2.02 0.35
N ILE A 74 19.42 -1.92 0.91
CA ILE A 74 20.69 -2.23 0.24
C ILE A 74 21.61 -3.01 1.19
N ASP A 75 22.38 -3.92 0.64
CA ASP A 75 23.42 -4.63 1.39
C ASP A 75 24.76 -3.89 1.28
N LEU A 76 25.16 -3.24 2.35
CA LEU A 76 26.47 -2.59 2.51
C LEU A 76 27.34 -3.30 3.55
N SER A 77 27.05 -4.55 3.87
CA SER A 77 27.80 -5.32 4.88
C SER A 77 29.27 -5.50 4.51
N ALA A 78 29.59 -5.59 3.21
CA ALA A 78 30.94 -5.67 2.69
C ALA A 78 31.68 -4.31 2.67
N SER A 79 30.98 -3.18 2.87
CA SER A 79 31.52 -1.81 2.81
C SER A 79 31.11 -1.00 4.04
N PRO A 80 31.59 -1.31 5.25
CA PRO A 80 31.15 -0.61 6.46
C PRO A 80 31.40 0.90 6.44
N ALA A 81 32.49 1.35 5.84
CA ALA A 81 32.81 2.78 5.70
C ALA A 81 31.77 3.53 4.84
N GLU A 82 31.31 2.89 3.76
CA GLU A 82 30.24 3.46 2.91
C GLU A 82 28.91 3.49 3.65
N SER A 83 28.59 2.42 4.39
CA SER A 83 27.41 2.35 5.25
C SER A 83 27.40 3.47 6.30
N ASP A 84 28.53 3.72 6.94
CA ASP A 84 28.66 4.76 7.96
C ASP A 84 28.60 6.17 7.32
N GLN A 85 29.22 6.40 6.16
CA GLN A 85 29.16 7.68 5.45
C GLN A 85 27.75 8.01 4.97
N LEU A 86 27.04 7.02 4.39
CA LEU A 86 25.65 7.14 3.96
C LEU A 86 24.74 7.47 5.16
N THR A 87 24.92 6.73 6.25
CA THR A 87 24.13 6.91 7.49
C THR A 87 24.37 8.28 8.10
N GLU A 88 25.63 8.73 8.16
CA GLU A 88 25.97 10.05 8.71
C GLU A 88 25.37 11.19 7.89
N TYR A 89 25.42 11.09 6.55
CA TYR A 89 24.78 12.06 5.67
C TYR A 89 23.28 12.15 5.93
N LEU A 90 22.59 10.99 5.99
CA LEU A 90 21.16 10.96 6.22
C LEU A 90 20.79 11.49 7.62
N ALA A 91 21.53 11.14 8.65
CA ALA A 91 21.29 11.61 10.01
C ALA A 91 21.50 13.13 10.16
N THR A 92 22.51 13.68 9.48
CA THR A 92 22.82 15.10 9.49
C THR A 92 21.76 15.94 8.78
N HIS A 93 21.35 15.51 7.60
CA HIS A 93 20.47 16.31 6.74
C HIS A 93 18.98 16.02 6.93
N PHE A 94 18.63 14.85 7.48
CA PHE A 94 17.25 14.39 7.68
C PHE A 94 17.01 13.84 9.10
N PRO A 95 17.32 14.63 10.14
CA PRO A 95 17.15 14.24 11.54
C PRO A 95 15.67 14.09 11.91
N PRO A 96 15.34 13.58 13.10
CA PRO A 96 14.00 13.59 13.65
C PRO A 96 13.36 14.97 13.54
N ASN A 97 12.07 15.01 13.20
CA ASN A 97 11.33 16.25 12.98
C ASN A 97 10.13 16.31 13.92
N ASP A 98 10.24 17.07 15.00
CA ASP A 98 9.20 17.20 16.04
C ASP A 98 7.86 17.74 15.51
N LYS A 99 7.87 18.51 14.42
CA LYS A 99 6.64 19.01 13.78
C LYS A 99 5.79 17.90 13.16
N ARG A 100 6.36 16.73 12.96
CA ARG A 100 5.68 15.53 12.42
C ARG A 100 5.42 14.46 13.47
N GLN A 101 5.64 14.73 14.74
CA GLN A 101 5.31 13.77 15.79
C GLN A 101 3.80 13.52 15.83
N PRO A 102 3.35 12.27 15.94
CA PRO A 102 1.94 11.97 16.09
C PRO A 102 1.40 12.49 17.42
N LYS A 103 0.17 13.01 17.40
CA LYS A 103 -0.55 13.29 18.63
C LYS A 103 -1.08 11.99 19.20
N LEU A 104 -0.41 11.46 20.21
CA LEU A 104 -0.81 10.21 20.84
C LEU A 104 -1.99 10.45 21.79
N MET A 105 -3.02 9.64 21.63
CA MET A 105 -4.24 9.67 22.42
C MET A 105 -4.25 8.50 23.39
N PRO A 106 -4.34 8.75 24.70
CA PRO A 106 -4.36 7.71 25.73
C PRO A 106 -5.69 6.95 25.74
N GLY A 107 -5.71 5.78 26.39
CA GLY A 107 -6.92 4.98 26.68
C GLY A 107 -6.57 3.60 27.21
N ASP A 108 -7.60 2.75 27.35
CA ASP A 108 -7.51 1.47 28.08
C ASP A 108 -7.15 0.27 27.19
N THR A 109 -7.19 0.46 25.87
CA THR A 109 -6.75 -0.58 24.93
C THR A 109 -5.23 -0.60 24.85
N HIS A 110 -4.64 -1.79 24.88
CA HIS A 110 -3.22 -2.00 24.62
C HIS A 110 -3.06 -2.65 23.25
N VAL A 111 -1.93 -2.40 22.59
CA VAL A 111 -1.57 -3.06 21.33
C VAL A 111 -0.17 -3.64 21.46
N ALA A 112 -0.01 -4.87 20.98
CA ALA A 112 1.28 -5.47 20.74
C ALA A 112 1.58 -5.46 19.25
N PHE A 113 2.81 -5.11 18.88
CA PHE A 113 3.29 -5.15 17.51
C PHE A 113 4.28 -6.31 17.36
N ARG A 114 4.03 -7.17 16.40
CA ARG A 114 4.99 -8.18 15.96
C ARG A 114 5.39 -7.88 14.52
N GLU A 115 6.66 -7.63 14.31
CA GLU A 115 7.20 -7.21 13.01
C GLU A 115 8.13 -8.28 12.43
N TRP A 116 8.02 -8.53 11.13
CA TRP A 116 8.91 -9.40 10.37
C TRP A 116 9.54 -8.62 9.24
N LYS A 117 10.86 -8.62 9.17
CA LYS A 117 11.62 -8.13 8.00
C LYS A 117 11.49 -9.14 6.87
N THR A 118 11.10 -8.67 5.69
CA THR A 118 11.01 -9.53 4.52
C THR A 118 12.40 -9.80 3.92
N PRO A 119 12.68 -11.01 3.36
CA PRO A 119 14.04 -11.42 3.02
C PRO A 119 14.70 -10.59 1.93
N THR A 120 14.01 -10.37 0.80
CA THR A 120 14.58 -9.60 -0.32
C THR A 120 14.60 -8.12 0.00
N LEU A 121 15.78 -7.51 -0.08
CA LEU A 121 15.96 -6.09 0.21
C LEU A 121 15.25 -5.22 -0.82
N GLY A 122 14.74 -4.07 -0.36
CA GLY A 122 14.09 -3.07 -1.22
C GLY A 122 12.83 -3.55 -1.92
N GLN A 123 12.23 -4.67 -1.52
CA GLN A 123 11.10 -5.27 -2.21
C GLN A 123 9.81 -4.45 -2.14
N ARG A 124 9.72 -3.47 -1.24
CA ARG A 124 8.49 -2.70 -0.98
C ARG A 124 7.33 -3.63 -0.66
N SER A 125 7.45 -4.37 0.44
CA SER A 125 6.41 -5.27 0.93
C SER A 125 5.09 -4.54 1.19
N ARG A 126 3.95 -5.16 0.79
CA ARG A 126 2.64 -4.51 0.91
C ARG A 126 1.48 -5.50 0.90
N ASP A 127 0.32 -4.99 1.29
CA ASP A 127 -0.99 -5.62 1.22
C ASP A 127 -1.06 -7.03 1.84
N PRO A 128 -0.61 -7.24 3.11
CA PRO A 128 -0.62 -8.56 3.72
C PRO A 128 -2.04 -9.10 3.89
N VAL A 129 -2.20 -10.42 3.75
CA VAL A 129 -3.45 -11.15 3.94
C VAL A 129 -3.19 -12.50 4.60
N GLN A 130 -4.05 -12.89 5.55
CA GLN A 130 -4.00 -14.20 6.20
C GLN A 130 -4.71 -15.26 5.37
N ALA A 131 -4.05 -16.39 5.15
CA ALA A 131 -4.63 -17.58 4.56
C ALA A 131 -5.39 -18.44 5.58
N MET A 132 -6.15 -19.43 5.11
CA MET A 132 -6.91 -20.34 5.97
C MET A 132 -6.01 -21.20 6.86
N ASP A 133 -4.79 -21.50 6.44
CA ASP A 133 -3.77 -22.22 7.23
C ASP A 133 -3.05 -21.33 8.26
N GLY A 134 -3.44 -20.06 8.38
CA GLY A 134 -2.82 -19.07 9.27
C GLY A 134 -1.59 -18.37 8.69
N SER A 135 -1.03 -18.85 7.59
CA SER A 135 0.09 -18.16 6.93
C SER A 135 -0.31 -16.77 6.43
N ILE A 136 0.67 -15.87 6.35
CA ILE A 136 0.46 -14.51 5.89
C ILE A 136 1.16 -14.33 4.56
N TRP A 137 0.43 -13.83 3.56
CA TRP A 137 0.93 -13.59 2.22
C TRP A 137 1.04 -12.08 1.95
N TRP A 138 2.04 -11.66 1.18
CA TRP A 138 2.22 -10.25 0.80
C TRP A 138 2.73 -10.08 -0.63
N ALA A 139 2.58 -8.89 -1.17
CA ALA A 139 3.20 -8.48 -2.44
C ALA A 139 4.55 -7.81 -2.18
N GLY A 140 5.62 -8.32 -2.77
CA GLY A 140 6.94 -7.67 -2.87
C GLY A 140 7.02 -6.90 -4.19
N GLN A 141 6.43 -5.70 -4.22
CA GLN A 141 6.14 -4.99 -5.46
C GLN A 141 7.36 -4.72 -6.32
N TRP A 142 8.42 -4.14 -5.74
CA TRP A 142 9.61 -3.76 -6.52
C TRP A 142 10.55 -4.92 -6.81
N ALA A 143 10.52 -5.95 -5.98
CA ALA A 143 11.26 -7.18 -6.24
C ALA A 143 10.52 -8.15 -7.17
N ASN A 144 9.31 -7.79 -7.63
CA ASN A 144 8.51 -8.60 -8.56
C ASN A 144 8.23 -10.02 -8.03
N LEU A 145 7.79 -10.12 -6.78
CA LEU A 145 7.55 -11.39 -6.09
C LEU A 145 6.29 -11.37 -5.23
N ILE A 146 5.85 -12.54 -4.80
CA ILE A 146 4.90 -12.76 -3.72
C ILE A 146 5.63 -13.48 -2.60
N GLY A 147 5.44 -13.02 -1.37
CA GLY A 147 6.00 -13.66 -0.19
C GLY A 147 4.95 -14.33 0.67
N ARG A 148 5.36 -15.34 1.42
CA ARG A 148 4.60 -16.07 2.44
C ARG A 148 5.43 -16.17 3.71
N ILE A 149 4.80 -15.98 4.86
CA ILE A 149 5.38 -16.26 6.17
C ILE A 149 4.47 -17.20 6.96
N ASP A 150 5.05 -18.14 7.65
CA ASP A 150 4.43 -18.81 8.77
C ASP A 150 4.63 -17.93 10.03
N PRO A 151 3.58 -17.32 10.58
CA PRO A 151 3.72 -16.43 11.72
C PRO A 151 4.13 -17.17 13.01
N THR A 152 3.99 -18.49 13.08
CA THR A 152 4.38 -19.29 14.25
C THR A 152 5.89 -19.48 14.31
N THR A 153 6.49 -19.90 13.19
CA THR A 153 7.92 -20.22 13.09
C THR A 153 8.75 -19.02 12.62
N GLY A 154 8.14 -18.08 11.92
CA GLY A 154 8.83 -16.97 11.24
C GLY A 154 9.46 -17.40 9.91
N GLU A 155 9.27 -18.64 9.45
CA GLU A 155 9.79 -19.13 8.17
C GLU A 155 9.12 -18.38 7.02
N MET A 156 9.96 -17.92 6.07
CA MET A 156 9.51 -17.17 4.90
C MET A 156 9.87 -17.88 3.61
N LYS A 157 8.98 -17.75 2.62
CA LYS A 157 9.20 -18.22 1.25
C LYS A 157 8.76 -17.13 0.26
N GLU A 158 9.56 -16.92 -0.77
CA GLU A 158 9.28 -15.97 -1.82
C GLU A 158 9.13 -16.66 -3.18
N TYR A 159 8.19 -16.18 -3.99
CA TYR A 159 7.84 -16.72 -5.31
C TYR A 159 8.05 -15.62 -6.35
N ALA A 160 9.02 -15.81 -7.24
CA ALA A 160 9.26 -14.90 -8.35
C ALA A 160 8.07 -14.89 -9.32
N LEU A 161 7.68 -13.71 -9.78
CA LEU A 161 6.60 -13.52 -10.73
C LEU A 161 7.12 -13.35 -12.18
N PRO A 162 6.27 -13.52 -13.19
CA PRO A 162 6.61 -13.18 -14.56
C PRO A 162 7.15 -11.75 -14.67
N PRO A 163 8.00 -11.48 -15.67
CA PRO A 163 8.67 -10.19 -15.80
C PRO A 163 7.71 -9.00 -15.79
N ASN A 164 8.06 -7.97 -15.05
CA ASN A 164 7.31 -6.71 -14.93
C ASN A 164 5.90 -6.84 -14.33
N ALA A 165 5.53 -7.91 -13.63
CA ALA A 165 4.25 -7.97 -12.94
C ALA A 165 4.14 -6.86 -11.89
N MET A 166 5.16 -6.68 -11.07
CA MET A 166 5.21 -5.69 -9.99
C MET A 166 3.92 -5.66 -9.16
N PRO A 167 3.65 -6.73 -8.39
CA PRO A 167 2.36 -6.95 -7.77
C PRO A 167 1.99 -5.81 -6.82
N HIS A 168 0.71 -5.39 -6.86
CA HIS A 168 0.24 -4.35 -5.95
C HIS A 168 -0.57 -4.92 -4.79
N THR A 169 -1.53 -5.77 -5.05
CA THR A 169 -2.39 -6.40 -4.05
C THR A 169 -2.32 -7.91 -4.18
N VAL A 170 -2.42 -8.62 -3.05
CA VAL A 170 -2.66 -10.05 -2.98
C VAL A 170 -3.99 -10.33 -2.30
N VAL A 171 -4.73 -11.32 -2.83
CA VAL A 171 -5.95 -11.89 -2.23
C VAL A 171 -5.92 -13.40 -2.44
N LEU A 172 -6.71 -14.12 -1.64
CA LEU A 172 -6.77 -15.58 -1.68
C LEU A 172 -8.17 -16.02 -2.13
N ASP A 173 -8.24 -17.07 -2.95
CA ASP A 173 -9.50 -17.76 -3.20
C ASP A 173 -9.74 -18.88 -2.17
N ASP A 174 -10.94 -19.47 -2.18
CA ASP A 174 -11.33 -20.52 -1.23
C ASP A 174 -10.50 -21.81 -1.41
N ALA A 175 -9.85 -21.99 -2.55
CA ALA A 175 -8.95 -23.13 -2.79
C ALA A 175 -7.52 -22.86 -2.32
N GLY A 176 -7.23 -21.67 -1.77
CA GLY A 176 -5.93 -21.27 -1.27
C GLY A 176 -4.95 -20.80 -2.34
N HIS A 177 -5.40 -20.58 -3.57
CA HIS A 177 -4.54 -19.92 -4.55
C HIS A 177 -4.37 -18.45 -4.23
N VAL A 178 -3.19 -17.93 -4.56
CA VAL A 178 -2.83 -16.52 -4.32
C VAL A 178 -3.02 -15.75 -5.62
N TRP A 179 -3.97 -14.81 -5.58
CA TRP A 179 -4.23 -13.91 -6.70
C TRP A 179 -3.55 -12.57 -6.49
N TYR A 180 -2.99 -11.99 -7.54
CA TYR A 180 -2.32 -10.70 -7.48
C TYR A 180 -2.70 -9.79 -8.64
N THR A 181 -2.61 -8.49 -8.42
CA THR A 181 -2.73 -7.50 -9.47
C THR A 181 -1.33 -7.16 -10.00
N GLY A 182 -1.05 -7.50 -11.25
CA GLY A 182 0.19 -7.17 -11.96
C GLY A 182 0.18 -5.71 -12.40
N ASN A 183 0.50 -4.82 -11.49
CA ASN A 183 0.28 -3.38 -11.61
C ASN A 183 1.03 -2.73 -12.78
N LYS A 184 2.20 -3.26 -13.16
CA LYS A 184 3.00 -2.71 -14.26
C LYS A 184 2.73 -3.38 -15.61
N ASN A 185 2.51 -4.70 -15.63
CA ASN A 185 2.30 -5.43 -16.87
C ASN A 185 0.82 -5.52 -17.31
N GLY A 186 -0.11 -4.95 -16.51
CA GLY A 186 -1.53 -4.92 -16.84
C GLY A 186 -2.19 -6.29 -16.82
N THR A 187 -1.83 -7.14 -15.86
CA THR A 187 -2.41 -8.49 -15.69
C THR A 187 -3.08 -8.66 -14.33
N VAL A 188 -3.94 -9.63 -14.20
CA VAL A 188 -4.27 -10.28 -12.92
C VAL A 188 -3.63 -11.66 -12.97
N GLY A 189 -2.87 -12.03 -11.96
CA GLY A 189 -2.21 -13.31 -11.88
C GLY A 189 -2.74 -14.20 -10.77
N LYS A 190 -2.64 -15.53 -10.98
CA LYS A 190 -2.95 -16.56 -10.01
C LYS A 190 -1.74 -17.46 -9.82
N LEU A 191 -1.26 -17.56 -8.58
CA LEU A 191 -0.22 -18.50 -8.15
C LEU A 191 -0.88 -19.67 -7.40
N ASP A 192 -0.57 -20.88 -7.83
CA ASP A 192 -0.82 -22.10 -7.04
C ASP A 192 0.41 -22.32 -6.13
N PRO A 193 0.26 -22.16 -4.79
CA PRO A 193 1.39 -22.26 -3.87
C PRO A 193 1.97 -23.66 -3.74
N ASN A 194 1.22 -24.71 -4.09
CA ASN A 194 1.65 -26.11 -4.01
C ASN A 194 2.57 -26.48 -5.17
N THR A 195 2.27 -26.00 -6.37
CA THR A 195 3.02 -26.32 -7.58
C THR A 195 3.96 -25.21 -8.05
N GLY A 196 3.77 -23.99 -7.54
CA GLY A 196 4.46 -22.78 -8.00
C GLY A 196 3.97 -22.29 -9.38
N LYS A 197 2.93 -22.93 -9.97
CA LYS A 197 2.41 -22.52 -11.28
C LYS A 197 1.73 -21.17 -11.20
N ILE A 198 2.09 -20.30 -12.15
CA ILE A 198 1.47 -18.99 -12.32
C ILE A 198 0.65 -18.96 -13.62
N THR A 199 -0.55 -18.40 -13.52
CA THR A 199 -1.42 -18.12 -14.67
C THR A 199 -1.74 -16.64 -14.69
N GLU A 200 -1.55 -15.96 -15.81
CA GLU A 200 -1.86 -14.53 -15.96
C GLU A 200 -3.04 -14.29 -16.90
N PHE A 201 -3.91 -13.39 -16.51
CA PHE A 201 -5.07 -12.91 -17.26
C PHE A 201 -4.80 -11.49 -17.71
N LYS A 202 -4.61 -11.28 -19.01
CA LYS A 202 -4.33 -9.95 -19.60
C LYS A 202 -5.61 -9.14 -19.73
N MET A 203 -5.49 -7.83 -19.52
CA MET A 203 -6.60 -6.92 -19.75
C MET A 203 -7.04 -6.96 -21.22
N PRO A 204 -8.37 -7.01 -21.50
CA PRO A 204 -8.90 -7.08 -22.86
C PRO A 204 -8.76 -5.76 -23.63
N ASP A 205 -8.62 -4.63 -22.94
CA ASP A 205 -8.42 -3.31 -23.51
C ASP A 205 -7.00 -2.82 -23.21
N PRO A 206 -6.19 -2.43 -24.21
CA PRO A 206 -4.84 -1.92 -24.00
C PRO A 206 -4.78 -0.59 -23.22
N LYS A 207 -5.91 0.11 -23.08
CA LYS A 207 -6.04 1.28 -22.20
C LYS A 207 -6.19 0.91 -20.74
N ALA A 208 -6.64 -0.30 -20.44
CA ALA A 208 -6.78 -0.82 -19.08
C ALA A 208 -5.40 -1.22 -18.55
N LYS A 209 -4.77 -0.31 -17.85
CA LYS A 209 -3.44 -0.46 -17.24
C LYS A 209 -3.58 -0.42 -15.72
N ASP A 210 -2.52 -0.81 -15.01
CA ASP A 210 -2.39 -0.63 -13.58
C ASP A 210 -3.49 -1.27 -12.70
N PRO A 211 -3.86 -2.55 -12.88
CA PRO A 211 -4.73 -3.22 -11.92
C PRO A 211 -4.12 -3.06 -10.51
N HIS A 212 -4.97 -2.61 -9.56
CA HIS A 212 -4.47 -2.05 -8.32
C HIS A 212 -4.97 -2.83 -7.09
N THR A 213 -6.15 -2.52 -6.56
CA THR A 213 -6.73 -3.22 -5.41
C THR A 213 -7.74 -4.25 -5.88
N ALA A 214 -7.68 -5.45 -5.33
CA ALA A 214 -8.58 -6.56 -5.69
C ALA A 214 -9.34 -7.10 -4.48
N VAL A 215 -10.54 -7.64 -4.75
CA VAL A 215 -11.40 -8.31 -3.78
C VAL A 215 -12.24 -9.39 -4.47
N PHE A 216 -12.44 -10.51 -3.80
CA PHE A 216 -13.43 -11.51 -4.21
C PHE A 216 -14.80 -11.19 -3.64
N ASP A 217 -15.85 -11.44 -4.45
CA ASP A 217 -17.20 -11.54 -3.92
C ASP A 217 -17.47 -12.97 -3.37
N ARG A 218 -18.63 -13.17 -2.74
CA ARG A 218 -19.03 -14.47 -2.18
C ARG A 218 -19.28 -15.56 -3.23
N LYS A 219 -19.30 -15.20 -4.51
CA LYS A 219 -19.46 -16.14 -5.64
C LYS A 219 -18.12 -16.51 -6.27
N GLY A 220 -17.02 -16.04 -5.70
CA GLY A 220 -15.67 -16.27 -6.22
C GLY A 220 -15.33 -15.45 -7.45
N ILE A 221 -16.07 -14.37 -7.74
CA ILE A 221 -15.73 -13.43 -8.81
C ILE A 221 -14.73 -12.41 -8.27
N LEU A 222 -13.66 -12.17 -8.99
CA LEU A 222 -12.64 -11.20 -8.62
C LEU A 222 -12.95 -9.84 -9.23
N PHE A 223 -13.04 -8.83 -8.37
CA PHE A 223 -13.16 -7.43 -8.79
C PHE A 223 -11.88 -6.68 -8.44
N PHE A 224 -11.51 -5.73 -9.30
CA PHE A 224 -10.31 -4.93 -9.08
C PHE A 224 -10.44 -3.53 -9.66
N THR A 225 -9.73 -2.60 -9.06
CA THR A 225 -9.64 -1.22 -9.53
C THR A 225 -8.46 -1.06 -10.49
N LEU A 226 -8.60 -0.15 -11.48
CA LEU A 226 -7.52 0.32 -12.34
C LEU A 226 -7.45 1.84 -12.17
N GLN A 227 -6.53 2.27 -11.30
CA GLN A 227 -6.51 3.63 -10.78
C GLN A 227 -6.25 4.68 -11.87
N LEU A 228 -5.18 4.50 -12.63
CA LEU A 228 -4.77 5.47 -13.66
C LEU A 228 -5.62 5.37 -14.92
N SER A 229 -6.17 4.20 -15.18
CA SER A 229 -7.10 3.97 -16.31
C SER A 229 -8.52 4.40 -16.00
N ASN A 230 -8.81 4.80 -14.75
CA ASN A 230 -10.15 5.23 -14.30
C ASN A 230 -11.24 4.17 -14.55
N MET A 231 -10.91 2.90 -14.33
CA MET A 231 -11.78 1.75 -14.61
C MET A 231 -11.93 0.80 -13.41
N ILE A 232 -12.97 -0.04 -13.47
CA ILE A 232 -13.17 -1.20 -12.61
C ILE A 232 -13.18 -2.45 -13.49
N GLY A 233 -12.49 -3.49 -13.05
CA GLY A 233 -12.48 -4.80 -13.69
C GLY A 233 -13.24 -5.85 -12.88
N ARG A 234 -13.87 -6.78 -13.60
CA ARG A 234 -14.51 -8.00 -13.12
C ARG A 234 -13.92 -9.17 -13.84
N LEU A 235 -13.26 -10.07 -13.15
CA LEU A 235 -12.70 -11.31 -13.67
C LEU A 235 -13.51 -12.50 -13.12
N ASP A 236 -13.95 -13.36 -14.03
CA ASP A 236 -14.49 -14.67 -13.69
C ASP A 236 -13.36 -15.71 -13.68
N PRO A 237 -12.94 -16.23 -12.52
CA PRO A 237 -11.83 -17.19 -12.46
C PRO A 237 -12.06 -18.52 -13.16
N ALA A 238 -13.32 -18.93 -13.36
CA ALA A 238 -13.66 -20.18 -14.00
C ALA A 238 -13.46 -20.13 -15.51
N THR A 239 -13.74 -18.98 -16.13
CA THR A 239 -13.65 -18.77 -17.57
C THR A 239 -12.45 -17.94 -18.01
N GLY A 240 -11.84 -17.18 -17.08
CA GLY A 240 -10.81 -16.19 -17.40
C GLY A 240 -11.36 -14.91 -18.04
N ALA A 241 -12.68 -14.78 -18.18
CA ALA A 241 -13.29 -13.63 -18.84
C ALA A 241 -13.21 -12.37 -17.99
N ILE A 242 -12.71 -11.28 -18.57
CA ILE A 242 -12.62 -9.96 -17.93
C ILE A 242 -13.63 -9.01 -18.57
N LYS A 243 -14.42 -8.33 -17.74
CA LYS A 243 -15.26 -7.19 -18.12
C LYS A 243 -14.73 -5.92 -17.46
N LEU A 244 -14.79 -4.80 -18.16
CA LEU A 244 -14.33 -3.50 -17.68
C LEU A 244 -15.48 -2.49 -17.75
N VAL A 245 -15.50 -1.56 -16.78
CA VAL A 245 -16.38 -0.39 -16.79
C VAL A 245 -15.58 0.84 -16.44
N THR A 246 -15.78 1.94 -17.16
CA THR A 246 -15.15 3.23 -16.90
C THR A 246 -15.95 4.00 -15.86
N MET A 247 -15.26 4.64 -14.91
CA MET A 247 -15.89 5.52 -13.92
C MET A 247 -16.59 6.69 -14.61
N LYS A 248 -17.73 7.15 -14.06
CA LYS A 248 -18.50 8.29 -14.63
C LYS A 248 -17.74 9.61 -14.44
N THR A 249 -17.20 9.84 -13.25
CA THR A 249 -16.39 11.01 -12.96
C THR A 249 -15.00 10.86 -13.59
N ALA A 250 -14.59 11.82 -14.40
CA ALA A 250 -13.25 11.88 -14.98
C ALA A 250 -12.22 11.95 -13.86
N ASP A 251 -11.09 11.24 -14.04
CA ASP A 251 -10.00 11.17 -13.05
C ASP A 251 -10.45 10.81 -11.61
N ALA A 252 -11.57 10.06 -11.46
CA ALA A 252 -12.00 9.59 -10.15
C ALA A 252 -10.95 8.72 -9.46
N ARG A 253 -10.09 8.06 -10.25
CA ARG A 253 -8.97 7.22 -9.77
C ARG A 253 -9.43 6.20 -8.73
N PRO A 254 -10.24 5.20 -9.13
CA PRO A 254 -10.75 4.17 -8.22
C PRO A 254 -9.58 3.47 -7.52
N TYR A 255 -9.66 3.36 -6.17
CA TYR A 255 -8.53 2.92 -5.35
C TYR A 255 -8.89 1.74 -4.45
N GLY A 256 -9.38 1.98 -3.24
CA GLY A 256 -9.88 0.93 -2.35
C GLY A 256 -11.20 0.37 -2.85
N ILE A 257 -11.40 -0.94 -2.69
CA ILE A 257 -12.63 -1.65 -3.08
C ILE A 257 -12.99 -2.68 -2.03
N LYS A 258 -14.27 -2.77 -1.68
CA LYS A 258 -14.86 -3.75 -0.75
C LYS A 258 -16.21 -4.23 -1.25
N VAL A 259 -16.65 -5.39 -0.75
CA VAL A 259 -17.97 -5.98 -1.06
C VAL A 259 -18.82 -5.91 0.21
N ASP A 260 -20.04 -5.39 0.10
CA ASP A 260 -20.99 -5.36 1.23
C ASP A 260 -21.75 -6.69 1.42
N ALA A 261 -22.58 -6.74 2.45
CA ALA A 261 -23.34 -7.94 2.78
C ALA A 261 -24.33 -8.36 1.68
N ASP A 262 -24.83 -7.40 0.90
CA ASP A 262 -25.75 -7.62 -0.21
C ASP A 262 -25.05 -7.95 -1.53
N GLY A 263 -23.69 -7.95 -1.53
CA GLY A 263 -22.85 -8.27 -2.67
C GLY A 263 -22.55 -7.07 -3.57
N PHE A 264 -22.96 -5.84 -3.23
CA PHE A 264 -22.54 -4.66 -3.97
C PHE A 264 -21.10 -4.30 -3.65
N LEU A 265 -20.42 -3.76 -4.65
CA LEU A 265 -19.08 -3.24 -4.48
C LEU A 265 -19.13 -1.77 -4.05
N TRP A 266 -18.23 -1.40 -3.15
CA TRP A 266 -17.97 -0.03 -2.77
C TRP A 266 -16.54 0.35 -3.10
N VAL A 267 -16.37 1.47 -3.79
CA VAL A 267 -15.08 1.93 -4.31
C VAL A 267 -14.78 3.34 -3.80
N ALA A 268 -13.55 3.53 -3.34
CA ALA A 268 -13.01 4.82 -2.93
C ALA A 268 -12.42 5.57 -4.13
N CYS A 269 -12.74 6.86 -4.26
CA CYS A 269 -12.20 7.72 -5.31
C CYS A 269 -10.98 8.49 -4.79
N ASN A 270 -9.79 8.16 -5.30
CA ASN A 270 -8.56 8.84 -4.90
C ASN A 270 -8.31 10.17 -5.64
N GLY A 271 -9.04 10.43 -6.72
CA GLY A 271 -8.92 11.65 -7.53
C GLY A 271 -10.11 12.59 -7.46
N ALA A 272 -11.21 12.16 -6.84
CA ALA A 272 -12.45 12.93 -6.72
C ALA A 272 -13.11 12.73 -5.35
N PRO A 273 -13.93 13.68 -4.85
CA PRO A 273 -14.62 13.56 -3.58
C PRO A 273 -15.84 12.64 -3.70
N CYS A 274 -15.63 11.35 -3.95
CA CYS A 274 -16.72 10.39 -4.11
C CYS A 274 -16.44 9.01 -3.51
N LEU A 275 -17.53 8.31 -3.17
CA LEU A 275 -17.61 6.86 -3.08
C LEU A 275 -18.48 6.37 -4.24
N VAL A 276 -18.27 5.14 -4.69
CA VAL A 276 -19.06 4.57 -5.78
C VAL A 276 -19.59 3.21 -5.38
N LYS A 277 -20.91 3.03 -5.48
CA LYS A 277 -21.58 1.74 -5.37
C LYS A 277 -21.71 1.11 -6.74
N ILE A 278 -21.39 -0.19 -6.86
CA ILE A 278 -21.38 -0.89 -8.16
C ILE A 278 -22.17 -2.19 -8.04
N GLY A 279 -23.06 -2.42 -8.98
CA GLY A 279 -23.77 -3.69 -9.13
C GLY A 279 -22.84 -4.81 -9.62
N PRO A 280 -22.70 -5.94 -8.90
CA PRO A 280 -21.69 -6.95 -9.22
C PRO A 280 -21.92 -7.67 -10.55
N SER A 281 -23.19 -7.74 -11.04
CA SER A 281 -23.56 -8.42 -12.28
C SER A 281 -23.63 -7.47 -13.47
N THR A 282 -24.20 -6.28 -13.26
CA THR A 282 -24.45 -5.28 -14.32
C THR A 282 -23.30 -4.33 -14.51
N LEU A 283 -22.48 -4.11 -13.48
CA LEU A 283 -21.43 -3.08 -13.38
C LEU A 283 -22.00 -1.64 -13.46
N ASP A 284 -23.27 -1.47 -13.10
CA ASP A 284 -23.88 -0.14 -13.00
C ASP A 284 -23.26 0.64 -11.84
N LEU A 285 -22.91 1.90 -12.10
CA LEU A 285 -22.23 2.79 -11.16
C LEU A 285 -23.20 3.81 -10.58
N THR A 286 -23.24 3.91 -9.25
CA THR A 286 -23.94 4.99 -8.51
C THR A 286 -22.92 5.74 -7.66
N GLU A 287 -22.73 7.02 -7.94
CA GLU A 287 -21.78 7.87 -7.24
C GLU A 287 -22.42 8.57 -6.03
N VAL A 288 -21.73 8.56 -4.92
CA VAL A 288 -22.04 9.29 -3.69
C VAL A 288 -21.02 10.41 -3.53
N LYS A 289 -21.47 11.65 -3.66
CA LYS A 289 -20.62 12.83 -3.51
C LYS A 289 -20.34 13.10 -2.03
N LEU A 290 -19.06 13.26 -1.68
CA LEU A 290 -18.63 13.58 -0.32
C LEU A 290 -18.63 15.10 -0.08
N PRO A 291 -18.95 15.56 1.15
CA PRO A 291 -19.24 16.97 1.44
C PRO A 291 -17.99 17.86 1.48
N THR A 292 -16.85 17.31 1.87
CA THR A 292 -15.62 18.09 2.06
C THR A 292 -14.89 18.33 0.72
N PRO A 293 -14.73 19.58 0.27
CA PRO A 293 -13.97 19.86 -0.95
C PRO A 293 -12.49 19.43 -0.86
N GLY A 294 -11.97 18.91 -1.97
CA GLY A 294 -10.59 18.41 -2.05
C GLY A 294 -10.35 17.14 -1.24
N THR A 295 -11.42 16.39 -0.95
CA THR A 295 -11.35 15.04 -0.38
C THR A 295 -10.58 14.12 -1.31
N THR A 296 -9.68 13.33 -0.72
CA THR A 296 -8.98 12.22 -1.36
C THR A 296 -9.25 10.97 -0.56
N VAL A 297 -10.11 10.10 -1.06
CA VAL A 297 -10.43 8.83 -0.37
C VAL A 297 -9.51 7.74 -0.87
N ARG A 298 -8.66 7.22 0.02
CA ARG A 298 -7.75 6.13 -0.34
C ARG A 298 -8.34 4.76 -0.08
N ARG A 299 -8.83 4.54 1.11
CA ARG A 299 -9.38 3.26 1.52
C ARG A 299 -10.74 3.45 2.20
N LEU A 300 -11.52 2.41 2.13
CA LEU A 300 -12.77 2.28 2.86
C LEU A 300 -12.86 0.87 3.46
N ASP A 301 -13.69 0.73 4.46
CA ASP A 301 -14.13 -0.56 4.98
C ASP A 301 -15.62 -0.53 5.33
N ILE A 302 -16.23 -1.69 5.49
CA ILE A 302 -17.67 -1.82 5.69
C ILE A 302 -17.89 -2.50 7.03
N ALA A 303 -18.58 -1.81 7.93
CA ALA A 303 -18.95 -2.36 9.22
C ALA A 303 -20.08 -3.39 9.08
N GLU A 304 -20.26 -4.24 10.09
CA GLU A 304 -21.32 -5.26 10.12
C GLU A 304 -22.74 -4.67 10.02
N ASP A 305 -22.94 -3.45 10.52
CA ASP A 305 -24.20 -2.70 10.42
C ASP A 305 -24.46 -2.10 9.01
N GLY A 306 -23.52 -2.31 8.09
CA GLY A 306 -23.55 -1.83 6.72
C GLY A 306 -23.07 -0.38 6.52
N MET A 307 -22.57 0.28 7.57
CA MET A 307 -21.95 1.60 7.44
C MET A 307 -20.66 1.53 6.65
N ILE A 308 -20.47 2.46 5.73
CA ILE A 308 -19.24 2.60 4.94
C ILE A 308 -18.32 3.58 5.64
N TRP A 309 -17.21 3.08 6.16
CA TRP A 309 -16.16 3.91 6.76
C TRP A 309 -15.06 4.20 5.75
N TYR A 310 -14.57 5.42 5.73
CA TYR A 310 -13.52 5.83 4.78
C TYR A 310 -12.49 6.76 5.41
N VAL A 311 -11.30 6.79 4.84
CA VAL A 311 -10.25 7.74 5.20
C VAL A 311 -10.17 8.85 4.16
N ASN A 312 -10.21 10.11 4.62
CA ASN A 312 -9.99 11.30 3.82
C ASN A 312 -8.55 11.77 4.00
N SER A 313 -7.63 11.20 3.22
CA SER A 313 -6.20 11.45 3.33
C SER A 313 -5.84 12.92 3.09
N GLY A 314 -6.52 13.58 2.16
CA GLY A 314 -6.25 14.97 1.80
C GLY A 314 -6.65 15.99 2.86
N LYS A 315 -7.46 15.60 3.85
CA LYS A 315 -8.01 16.50 4.87
C LYS A 315 -7.75 16.05 6.31
N GLY A 316 -7.03 14.94 6.50
CA GLY A 316 -6.75 14.40 7.83
C GLY A 316 -8.01 14.03 8.59
N LYS A 317 -8.95 13.33 7.94
CA LYS A 317 -10.21 12.93 8.52
C LYS A 317 -10.51 11.45 8.29
N ILE A 318 -11.39 10.89 9.13
CA ILE A 318 -12.17 9.70 8.83
C ILE A 318 -13.62 10.09 8.61
N GLY A 319 -14.35 9.30 7.85
CA GLY A 319 -15.77 9.54 7.58
C GLY A 319 -16.59 8.26 7.59
N ARG A 320 -17.88 8.42 7.86
CA ARG A 320 -18.91 7.37 7.80
C ARG A 320 -20.01 7.80 6.86
N TYR A 321 -20.39 6.92 5.96
CA TYR A 321 -21.56 7.06 5.10
C TYR A 321 -22.59 5.99 5.45
N ASN A 322 -23.83 6.38 5.64
CA ASN A 322 -24.96 5.47 5.84
C ASN A 322 -25.68 5.25 4.49
N PRO A 323 -25.55 4.05 3.88
CA PRO A 323 -26.18 3.79 2.57
C PRO A 323 -27.71 3.79 2.59
N LYS A 324 -28.34 3.63 3.76
CA LYS A 324 -29.81 3.60 3.91
C LYS A 324 -30.42 5.00 3.98
N THR A 325 -29.73 5.93 4.63
CA THR A 325 -30.25 7.30 4.86
C THR A 325 -29.57 8.36 4.01
N GLY A 326 -28.39 8.06 3.47
CA GLY A 326 -27.54 9.03 2.78
C GLY A 326 -26.74 9.95 3.72
N GLU A 327 -26.83 9.75 5.04
CA GLU A 327 -26.12 10.57 6.02
C GLU A 327 -24.60 10.36 5.92
N ILE A 328 -23.86 11.47 5.97
CA ILE A 328 -22.40 11.48 6.04
C ILE A 328 -21.96 12.23 7.28
N LYS A 329 -21.05 11.61 8.07
CA LYS A 329 -20.41 12.27 9.22
C LYS A 329 -18.89 12.10 9.10
N GLU A 330 -18.17 13.17 9.41
CA GLU A 330 -16.69 13.16 9.39
C GLU A 330 -16.11 13.62 10.72
N TRP A 331 -14.96 13.04 11.10
CA TRP A 331 -14.20 13.40 12.30
C TRP A 331 -12.77 13.75 11.93
N GLY A 332 -12.21 14.76 12.59
CA GLY A 332 -10.79 15.10 12.44
C GLY A 332 -9.90 14.04 13.10
N SER A 333 -8.87 13.61 12.42
CA SER A 333 -7.85 12.73 12.98
C SER A 333 -7.03 13.43 14.04
N PRO A 334 -6.54 12.74 15.10
CA PRO A 334 -5.86 13.36 16.26
C PRO A 334 -4.68 14.26 15.90
N SER A 335 -3.86 13.89 14.93
CA SER A 335 -2.71 14.69 14.50
C SER A 335 -3.07 15.80 13.49
N GLY A 336 -4.37 16.02 13.25
CA GLY A 336 -4.88 17.16 12.51
C GLY A 336 -4.87 16.99 10.98
N PRO A 337 -5.04 18.10 10.23
CA PRO A 337 -5.28 18.06 8.78
C PRO A 337 -4.15 17.44 7.95
N GLN A 338 -2.92 17.40 8.49
CA GLN A 338 -1.75 16.84 7.82
C GLN A 338 -1.44 15.40 8.23
N SER A 339 -2.30 14.78 9.04
CA SER A 339 -2.13 13.40 9.52
C SER A 339 -2.14 12.36 8.39
N HIS A 340 -2.76 12.65 7.26
CA HIS A 340 -2.81 11.80 6.07
C HIS A 340 -3.28 10.35 6.39
N PRO A 341 -4.49 10.12 6.90
CA PRO A 341 -5.04 8.78 7.10
C PRO A 341 -5.04 8.00 5.78
N TYR A 342 -4.65 6.72 5.81
CA TYR A 342 -4.47 5.97 4.56
C TYR A 342 -5.16 4.61 4.56
N ALA A 343 -4.71 3.67 5.39
CA ALA A 343 -5.33 2.36 5.57
C ALA A 343 -6.46 2.44 6.59
N ILE A 344 -7.45 1.58 6.46
CA ILE A 344 -8.58 1.47 7.38
C ILE A 344 -9.07 0.03 7.45
N ALA A 345 -9.49 -0.40 8.63
CA ALA A 345 -10.23 -1.63 8.87
C ALA A 345 -11.27 -1.39 9.96
N VAL A 346 -12.40 -2.08 9.89
CA VAL A 346 -13.41 -2.10 10.95
C VAL A 346 -13.44 -3.51 11.54
N VAL A 347 -13.20 -3.62 12.85
CA VAL A 347 -13.17 -4.88 13.59
C VAL A 347 -13.99 -4.71 14.84
N ASP A 348 -14.99 -5.57 15.08
CA ASP A 348 -15.87 -5.55 16.25
C ASP A 348 -16.49 -4.16 16.52
N GLY A 349 -16.92 -3.48 15.46
CA GLY A 349 -17.49 -2.13 15.53
C GLY A 349 -16.49 -1.01 15.79
N ILE A 350 -15.21 -1.29 15.92
CA ILE A 350 -14.12 -0.33 16.11
C ILE A 350 -13.47 -0.03 14.77
N VAL A 351 -13.22 1.25 14.52
CA VAL A 351 -12.52 1.73 13.33
C VAL A 351 -11.03 1.87 13.62
N TRP A 352 -10.23 1.09 12.91
CA TRP A 352 -8.78 1.15 12.96
C TRP A 352 -8.23 1.80 11.69
N TYR A 353 -7.30 2.73 11.83
CA TYR A 353 -6.65 3.37 10.69
C TYR A 353 -5.24 3.85 11.06
N ASN A 354 -4.48 4.35 10.11
CA ASN A 354 -3.16 4.91 10.39
C ASN A 354 -3.06 6.39 9.99
N GLU A 355 -2.20 7.13 10.68
CA GLU A 355 -1.76 8.46 10.30
C GLU A 355 -0.38 8.38 9.66
N SER A 356 -0.33 8.37 8.32
CA SER A 356 0.92 8.22 7.56
C SER A 356 1.65 9.55 7.28
N GLY A 357 1.06 10.66 7.65
CA GLY A 357 1.70 11.98 7.60
C GLY A 357 2.67 12.24 8.74
N GLN A 358 2.62 11.43 9.77
CA GLN A 358 3.41 11.59 11.00
C GLN A 358 4.73 10.78 10.96
N ARG A 359 5.62 11.05 11.92
CA ARG A 359 6.90 10.35 12.10
C ARG A 359 7.17 10.10 13.58
N PRO A 360 7.09 8.85 14.04
CA PRO A 360 6.68 7.66 13.28
C PRO A 360 5.23 7.71 12.82
N ASP A 361 4.84 6.83 11.85
CA ASP A 361 3.44 6.55 11.54
C ASP A 361 2.71 6.15 12.82
N ALA A 362 1.47 6.58 12.98
CA ALA A 362 0.64 6.18 14.12
C ALA A 362 -0.48 5.24 13.71
N LEU A 363 -0.69 4.19 14.49
CA LEU A 363 -1.93 3.42 14.48
C LEU A 363 -2.97 4.17 15.31
N VAL A 364 -4.18 4.28 14.83
CA VAL A 364 -5.29 4.96 15.51
C VAL A 364 -6.49 4.02 15.61
N ARG A 365 -7.08 3.97 16.80
CA ARG A 365 -8.36 3.36 17.13
C ARG A 365 -9.39 4.46 17.31
N PHE A 366 -10.54 4.31 16.69
CA PHE A 366 -11.70 5.17 16.91
C PHE A 366 -12.91 4.33 17.29
N ASP A 367 -13.53 4.66 18.38
CA ASP A 367 -14.77 4.05 18.85
C ASP A 367 -15.96 4.90 18.39
N PRO A 368 -16.79 4.40 17.46
CA PRO A 368 -17.90 5.19 16.92
C PRO A 368 -19.03 5.51 17.91
N ILE A 369 -19.13 4.73 19.00
CA ILE A 369 -20.17 4.93 20.02
C ILE A 369 -19.79 6.08 20.95
N THR A 370 -18.55 6.08 21.42
CA THR A 370 -18.04 7.11 22.36
C THR A 370 -17.38 8.29 21.67
N GLU A 371 -17.11 8.16 20.37
CA GLU A 371 -16.35 9.09 19.53
C GLU A 371 -14.93 9.39 20.09
N ARG A 372 -14.36 8.43 20.81
CA ARG A 372 -13.02 8.56 21.41
C ARG A 372 -11.95 7.94 20.52
N PHE A 373 -10.82 8.61 20.48
CA PHE A 373 -9.60 8.14 19.81
C PHE A 373 -8.61 7.60 20.82
N GLN A 374 -7.87 6.57 20.42
CA GLN A 374 -6.62 6.14 21.00
C GLN A 374 -5.57 5.97 19.90
N SER A 375 -4.30 6.18 20.20
CA SER A 375 -3.25 6.02 19.19
C SER A 375 -1.91 5.61 19.76
N TRP A 376 -1.14 4.90 18.93
CA TRP A 376 0.17 4.34 19.27
C TRP A 376 1.15 4.62 18.14
N PRO A 377 2.42 4.92 18.43
CA PRO A 377 3.44 4.99 17.42
C PRO A 377 3.71 3.57 16.87
N ILE A 378 3.88 3.42 15.58
CA ILE A 378 4.26 2.15 14.98
C ILE A 378 5.78 2.05 15.05
N PRO A 379 6.36 0.97 15.63
CA PRO A 379 7.80 0.91 15.95
C PRO A 379 8.72 1.15 14.76
N SER A 380 8.41 0.57 13.58
CA SER A 380 9.21 0.71 12.36
C SER A 380 8.75 1.82 11.43
N GLY A 381 7.79 2.65 11.85
CA GLY A 381 7.30 3.78 11.06
C GLY A 381 8.35 4.88 10.92
N GLY A 382 8.32 5.64 9.84
CA GLY A 382 9.14 6.80 9.85
C GLY A 382 9.53 7.51 8.56
N VAL A 383 9.78 6.89 7.43
CA VAL A 383 10.11 7.65 6.21
C VAL A 383 8.88 8.03 5.39
N HIS A 384 8.97 9.12 4.61
CA HIS A 384 7.84 9.64 3.83
C HIS A 384 7.23 8.60 2.88
N ALA A 385 8.03 7.75 2.29
CA ALA A 385 7.56 6.67 1.42
C ALA A 385 7.13 5.40 2.18
N GLY A 386 7.33 5.35 3.50
CA GLY A 386 7.06 4.20 4.38
C GLY A 386 5.61 3.95 4.73
N ILE A 387 4.72 4.54 4.03
CA ILE A 387 3.29 4.59 4.31
C ILE A 387 2.67 3.21 4.42
N ILE A 388 1.91 2.97 5.49
CA ILE A 388 0.96 1.85 5.57
C ILE A 388 -0.17 2.13 4.59
N ARG A 389 -0.33 1.28 3.59
CA ARG A 389 -1.31 1.49 2.51
C ARG A 389 -2.50 0.58 2.57
N HIS A 390 -2.43 -0.48 3.34
CA HIS A 390 -3.52 -1.41 3.57
C HIS A 390 -3.49 -1.95 5.00
N MET A 391 -4.66 -2.24 5.52
CA MET A 391 -4.90 -2.87 6.80
C MET A 391 -5.98 -3.92 6.61
N ARG A 392 -5.76 -5.13 7.10
CA ARG A 392 -6.73 -6.22 7.02
C ARG A 392 -6.85 -6.91 8.36
N PRO A 393 -8.07 -7.22 8.81
CA PRO A 393 -8.25 -8.05 9.99
C PRO A 393 -7.79 -9.49 9.70
N THR A 394 -7.27 -10.16 10.72
CA THR A 394 -7.16 -11.61 10.77
C THR A 394 -8.47 -12.21 11.25
N ARG A 395 -8.59 -13.53 11.21
CA ARG A 395 -9.76 -14.25 11.74
C ARG A 395 -9.90 -14.12 13.25
N ASP A 396 -8.81 -13.87 13.95
CA ASP A 396 -8.78 -13.72 15.41
C ASP A 396 -8.95 -12.26 15.85
N GLY A 397 -9.24 -11.33 14.92
CA GLY A 397 -9.44 -9.91 15.21
C GLY A 397 -8.16 -9.08 15.29
N ASP A 398 -6.99 -9.66 15.07
CA ASP A 398 -5.75 -8.92 14.90
C ASP A 398 -5.76 -8.14 13.59
N LEU A 399 -4.83 -7.19 13.44
CA LEU A 399 -4.69 -6.42 12.22
C LEU A 399 -3.36 -6.78 11.54
N LEU A 400 -3.42 -7.01 10.24
CA LEU A 400 -2.24 -7.10 9.40
C LEU A 400 -2.01 -5.77 8.70
N ILE A 401 -0.84 -5.20 8.91
CA ILE A 401 -0.37 -3.98 8.27
C ILE A 401 1.03 -4.21 7.70
N HIS A 402 1.56 -3.23 7.01
CA HIS A 402 2.89 -3.29 6.44
C HIS A 402 3.59 -1.93 6.50
N GLN A 403 4.90 -1.95 6.55
CA GLN A 403 5.75 -0.77 6.35
C GLN A 403 6.55 -0.95 5.07
N SER A 404 6.07 -0.35 3.98
CA SER A 404 6.66 -0.56 2.66
C SER A 404 8.13 -0.15 2.57
N SER A 405 8.52 0.97 3.17
CA SER A 405 9.90 1.46 3.09
C SER A 405 10.86 0.70 4.00
N THR A 406 10.37 0.13 5.08
CA THR A 406 11.19 -0.66 5.99
C THR A 406 11.14 -2.17 5.68
N ASN A 407 10.45 -2.56 4.60
CA ASN A 407 10.26 -3.95 4.18
C ASN A 407 9.76 -4.84 5.32
N ARG A 408 8.69 -4.42 6.00
CA ARG A 408 8.11 -5.18 7.10
C ARG A 408 6.65 -5.53 6.88
N ILE A 409 6.32 -6.73 7.31
CA ILE A 409 4.95 -7.18 7.58
C ILE A 409 4.75 -7.10 9.08
N ILE A 410 3.61 -6.60 9.52
CA ILE A 410 3.34 -6.32 10.93
C ILE A 410 1.98 -6.88 11.29
N GLN A 411 1.94 -7.65 12.36
CA GLN A 411 0.72 -8.06 13.05
C GLN A 411 0.54 -7.18 14.28
N VAL A 412 -0.65 -6.63 14.43
CA VAL A 412 -1.04 -5.82 15.57
C VAL A 412 -2.12 -6.57 16.34
N THR A 413 -1.84 -6.88 17.59
CA THR A 413 -2.78 -7.57 18.49
C THR A 413 -3.33 -6.61 19.51
N PRO A 414 -4.59 -6.15 19.37
CA PRO A 414 -5.26 -5.35 20.37
C PRO A 414 -5.65 -6.19 21.59
N SER A 415 -5.54 -5.64 22.79
CA SER A 415 -6.00 -6.28 24.03
C SER A 415 -6.59 -5.26 24.99
N ASN A 416 -7.65 -5.64 25.67
CA ASN A 416 -8.23 -4.84 26.75
C ASN A 416 -7.77 -5.40 28.11
N ARG A 417 -7.18 -4.59 28.97
CA ARG A 417 -6.73 -5.03 30.31
C ARG A 417 -7.84 -5.57 31.19
N ALA A 418 -9.11 -5.28 30.88
CA ALA A 418 -10.25 -5.74 31.68
C ALA A 418 -10.52 -7.26 31.60
N ALA A 419 -9.87 -7.98 30.69
CA ALA A 419 -10.02 -9.44 30.55
C ALA A 419 -9.06 -10.26 31.41
N VAL A 420 -8.20 -9.62 32.20
CA VAL A 420 -7.27 -10.28 33.15
C VAL A 420 -7.70 -9.91 34.57
N ARG A 421 -8.77 -10.50 35.05
CA ARG A 421 -9.10 -10.61 36.46
C ARG A 421 -9.63 -12.01 36.78
#